data_5e38dd1618865053117c57ae6157f9f4
#
_entry.id   5e38dd1618865053117c57ae6157f9f4
#
_cell.length_a   1.000
_cell.length_b   1.000
_cell.length_c   1.000
_cell.angle_alpha   90.00
_cell.angle_beta   90.00
_cell.angle_gamma   90.00
#
_symmetry.space_group_name_H-M   'P 1'
#
loop_
_entity.id
_entity.type
_entity.pdbx_description
1 polymer ?
#
loop_
_entity_poly.entity_id
_entity_poly.type
_entity_poly.pdbx_seq_one_letter_code
_entity_poly.pdbx_strand_id
1 'polypeptide(L)'
;MAVEFSTRLDLLDQWGMLLKLKFKKHLSFLGLVGLCCAQLAFANPVPNPKANPADPDKVLKIAFPSTETGFDPVRVNDLYSNTITAAILQPLVTYDWMAMPTRIVPHAAEAMPEVSADGRTYTFKVKKGLFFTPHEAFKGQRRELIAQDFVYTLLRHADPKNRSPQVSDFDDKIFGFADARKKAVASGKFDYDQRHPGIYVIDRYTLAIQLNQPDRNFLSLLTNPFAGGMAREVVEKYGFEELMANPVGSGPYILEKWVRGSKIILKANPEYPGFVWDFEPPANNPVELRIASQMQGRKMPQVGRVEVSIIEEPQSMWLAFSGKEIDVVAVPPSFIEKALTPKNDLQQTWVAQGVNMYRSVEPDIRYQFFNMKDPVIGGYTPEKIALRRAIIMGFDVDEEIRVIRKGQAVKAQQMVSPVIAGHDPNYKSLVKFSPLSANALLDEFGYKKDAKGYRSMPDGKPLVFTIYSSTSSIDRERDELWKKSMDRIGIRLKVKKDKFPEMLKQGKQCAIPSWALGWTRSSEAEFVMKLLYSKTIGQNNYACFENAEYDANFEKLKRLPDGPERTKVLHNLYRLMEVNGVLGLSSTGIATRLSHQRVEGYRKHPLILGDWIYYDIQKP
;
A
#
# COMPACT_ATOMS: atom_id res chain seq x y z
N MET A 1 -33.53 -6.08 -58.46
CA MET A 1 -32.78 -7.01 -59.30
C MET A 1 -32.13 -7.95 -58.31
N ALA A 2 -32.75 -9.02 -57.82
CA ALA A 2 -33.05 -10.26 -58.57
C ALA A 2 -31.76 -10.78 -59.21
N VAL A 3 -31.22 -11.93 -58.86
CA VAL A 3 -31.59 -13.32 -59.03
C VAL A 3 -30.52 -14.13 -58.24
N GLU A 4 -30.78 -14.95 -57.26
CA GLU A 4 -31.27 -16.33 -57.28
C GLU A 4 -30.38 -17.35 -57.99
N PHE A 5 -30.18 -18.42 -57.34
CA PHE A 5 -30.27 -19.86 -57.61
C PHE A 5 -29.03 -20.63 -57.05
N SER A 6 -29.18 -21.51 -56.11
CA SER A 6 -29.93 -22.75 -55.97
C SER A 6 -29.08 -24.02 -56.25
N THR A 7 -28.99 -24.82 -55.22
CA THR A 7 -29.19 -26.29 -55.13
C THR A 7 -28.27 -27.28 -55.82
N ARG A 8 -27.79 -28.26 -55.09
CA ARG A 8 -28.12 -29.72 -55.05
C ARG A 8 -26.98 -30.44 -54.34
N LEU A 9 -27.17 -31.18 -53.28
CA LEU A 9 -27.81 -32.47 -52.99
C LEU A 9 -27.26 -33.66 -53.79
N ASP A 10 -26.92 -34.62 -52.97
CA ASP A 10 -27.04 -36.08 -53.10
C ASP A 10 -25.85 -36.88 -53.62
N LEU A 11 -25.54 -37.88 -52.89
CA LEU A 11 -25.80 -39.30 -52.96
C LEU A 11 -24.62 -40.15 -52.48
N LEU A 12 -24.88 -40.91 -51.45
CA LEU A 12 -24.95 -42.35 -51.26
C LEU A 12 -23.61 -43.06 -51.17
N ASP A 13 -23.41 -43.66 -50.05
CA ASP A 13 -23.83 -44.97 -49.58
C ASP A 13 -22.97 -46.17 -50.03
N GLN A 14 -22.77 -47.04 -49.06
CA GLN A 14 -22.50 -48.50 -49.15
C GLN A 14 -21.04 -48.96 -49.30
N TRP A 15 -20.66 -49.71 -48.33
CA TRP A 15 -20.37 -51.18 -48.24
C TRP A 15 -19.63 -51.41 -46.90
N GLY A 16 -20.06 -52.00 -45.94
CA GLY A 16 -20.75 -53.20 -45.57
C GLY A 16 -19.91 -54.50 -45.74
N MET A 17 -19.66 -55.16 -44.68
CA MET A 17 -19.58 -56.62 -44.40
C MET A 17 -18.39 -57.05 -43.55
N LEU A 18 -18.70 -57.47 -42.34
CA LEU A 18 -18.64 -58.82 -41.75
C LEU A 18 -17.37 -59.63 -41.98
N LEU A 19 -16.71 -59.91 -40.86
CA LEU A 19 -16.24 -61.27 -40.63
C LEU A 19 -16.27 -61.60 -39.11
N LYS A 20 -17.23 -62.49 -38.79
CA LYS A 20 -17.25 -63.24 -37.54
C LYS A 20 -16.35 -64.48 -37.75
N LEU A 21 -15.57 -64.83 -36.76
CA LEU A 21 -15.10 -66.18 -36.51
C LEU A 21 -15.06 -66.51 -35.03
N LYS A 22 -15.84 -67.48 -34.71
CA LYS A 22 -15.87 -68.23 -33.45
C LYS A 22 -14.64 -69.19 -33.36
N PHE A 23 -14.16 -69.46 -32.15
CA PHE A 23 -14.04 -70.82 -31.60
C PHE A 23 -13.41 -70.80 -30.17
N LYS A 24 -14.15 -71.30 -29.26
CA LYS A 24 -14.17 -72.48 -28.36
C LYS A 24 -13.11 -72.53 -27.27
N LYS A 25 -13.68 -72.62 -26.10
CA LYS A 25 -13.35 -73.21 -24.80
C LYS A 25 -12.20 -74.21 -24.76
N HIS A 26 -11.34 -74.07 -23.73
CA HIS A 26 -11.05 -75.19 -22.81
C HIS A 26 -10.69 -74.66 -21.41
N LEU A 27 -11.28 -75.30 -20.41
CA LEU A 27 -11.01 -75.21 -18.98
C LEU A 27 -9.66 -75.86 -18.66
N SER A 28 -8.89 -75.26 -17.74
CA SER A 28 -8.19 -76.05 -16.71
C SER A 28 -7.86 -75.19 -15.51
N PHE A 29 -8.26 -75.66 -14.37
CA PHE A 29 -8.05 -75.18 -13.00
C PHE A 29 -6.58 -75.35 -12.62
N LEU A 30 -5.99 -74.29 -11.97
CA LEU A 30 -5.14 -74.46 -10.78
C LEU A 30 -4.83 -73.13 -10.19
N GLY A 31 -5.07 -73.00 -8.90
CA GLY A 31 -4.94 -71.72 -8.15
C GLY A 31 -3.49 -71.32 -7.86
N LEU A 32 -3.32 -70.02 -7.73
CA LEU A 32 -2.27 -69.43 -6.90
C LEU A 32 -2.81 -68.11 -6.35
N VAL A 33 -2.91 -68.11 -5.04
CA VAL A 33 -3.18 -66.88 -4.27
C VAL A 33 -2.00 -65.94 -4.50
N GLY A 34 -2.18 -64.94 -5.35
CA GLY A 34 -1.25 -63.82 -5.54
C GLY A 34 -1.82 -62.57 -4.90
N LEU A 35 -1.20 -62.16 -3.80
CA LEU A 35 -1.45 -60.93 -3.07
C LEU A 35 -1.22 -59.74 -4.02
N CYS A 36 -2.27 -59.23 -4.63
CA CYS A 36 -2.19 -58.00 -5.44
C CYS A 36 -2.17 -56.80 -4.49
N CYS A 37 -0.97 -56.39 -4.07
CA CYS A 37 -0.75 -55.06 -3.55
C CYS A 37 -1.09 -54.07 -4.67
N ALA A 38 -2.29 -53.52 -4.66
CA ALA A 38 -2.62 -52.34 -5.42
C ALA A 38 -1.79 -51.20 -4.84
N GLN A 39 -0.63 -50.96 -5.43
CA GLN A 39 0.04 -49.65 -5.30
C GLN A 39 -0.91 -48.63 -5.92
N LEU A 40 -1.66 -47.93 -5.06
CA LEU A 40 -2.25 -46.66 -5.40
C LEU A 40 -1.06 -45.71 -5.75
N ALA A 41 -0.70 -45.67 -7.01
CA ALA A 41 0.12 -44.63 -7.55
C ALA A 41 -0.66 -43.34 -7.32
N PHE A 42 -0.30 -42.60 -6.29
CA PHE A 42 -0.67 -41.20 -6.17
C PHE A 42 -0.08 -40.51 -7.41
N ALA A 43 -0.89 -40.35 -8.43
CA ALA A 43 -0.53 -39.50 -9.56
C ALA A 43 -0.28 -38.10 -8.99
N ASN A 44 0.97 -37.68 -8.97
CA ASN A 44 1.28 -36.27 -8.73
C ASN A 44 0.41 -35.48 -9.70
N PRO A 45 -0.36 -34.48 -9.25
CA PRO A 45 -1.16 -33.70 -10.14
C PRO A 45 -0.22 -33.08 -11.18
N VAL A 46 -0.46 -33.43 -12.45
CA VAL A 46 0.33 -32.86 -13.56
C VAL A 46 0.14 -31.35 -13.50
N PRO A 47 1.21 -30.56 -13.30
CA PRO A 47 1.10 -29.11 -13.34
C PRO A 47 0.43 -28.71 -14.65
N ASN A 48 -0.46 -27.72 -14.61
CA ASN A 48 -1.03 -27.18 -15.84
C ASN A 48 0.05 -26.34 -16.54
N PRO A 49 0.82 -26.85 -17.53
CA PRO A 49 1.99 -26.17 -18.07
C PRO A 49 1.65 -24.92 -18.90
N LYS A 50 0.36 -24.59 -19.01
CA LYS A 50 -0.12 -23.44 -19.78
C LYS A 50 -0.80 -22.36 -18.92
N ALA A 51 -0.87 -22.53 -17.60
CA ALA A 51 -1.58 -21.58 -16.75
C ALA A 51 -0.84 -20.24 -16.62
N ASN A 52 0.44 -20.28 -16.28
CA ASN A 52 1.24 -19.06 -16.08
C ASN A 52 2.05 -18.74 -17.36
N PRO A 53 1.89 -17.53 -17.95
CA PRO A 53 2.63 -17.13 -19.14
C PRO A 53 4.07 -16.69 -18.88
N ALA A 54 4.51 -16.64 -17.62
CA ALA A 54 5.84 -16.18 -17.24
C ALA A 54 6.97 -17.06 -17.78
N ASP A 55 8.00 -16.42 -18.30
CA ASP A 55 9.19 -17.07 -18.85
C ASP A 55 10.26 -17.19 -17.75
N PRO A 56 10.69 -18.39 -17.35
CA PRO A 56 11.67 -18.60 -16.28
C PRO A 56 13.03 -17.95 -16.54
N ASP A 57 13.40 -17.69 -17.81
CA ASP A 57 14.65 -17.02 -18.19
C ASP A 57 14.56 -15.50 -18.07
N LYS A 58 13.37 -14.94 -17.91
CA LYS A 58 13.15 -13.52 -17.65
C LYS A 58 13.34 -13.22 -16.17
N VAL A 59 14.55 -12.81 -15.81
CA VAL A 59 14.97 -12.54 -14.44
C VAL A 59 15.01 -11.04 -14.19
N LEU A 60 14.15 -10.57 -13.26
CA LEU A 60 14.19 -9.20 -12.76
C LEU A 60 15.05 -9.13 -11.49
N LYS A 61 15.99 -8.21 -11.46
CA LYS A 61 16.86 -7.95 -10.30
C LYS A 61 16.54 -6.57 -9.72
N ILE A 62 16.15 -6.54 -8.46
CA ILE A 62 15.82 -5.31 -7.73
C ILE A 62 16.50 -5.27 -6.37
N ALA A 63 16.44 -4.12 -5.70
CA ALA A 63 16.93 -3.98 -4.34
C ALA A 63 15.89 -3.37 -3.41
N PHE A 64 15.89 -3.81 -2.15
CA PHE A 64 15.19 -3.16 -1.05
C PHE A 64 16.19 -2.40 -0.17
N PRO A 65 15.88 -1.14 0.22
CA PRO A 65 16.75 -0.33 1.07
C PRO A 65 16.60 -0.63 2.57
N SER A 66 15.89 -1.67 2.94
CA SER A 66 15.75 -2.13 4.32
C SER A 66 15.35 -3.61 4.36
N THR A 67 15.58 -4.23 5.50
CA THR A 67 15.27 -5.65 5.73
C THR A 67 13.77 -5.89 5.92
N GLU A 68 13.36 -7.07 5.57
CA GLU A 68 12.04 -7.64 5.81
C GLU A 68 11.96 -8.33 7.19
N THR A 69 10.74 -8.49 7.71
CA THR A 69 10.51 -9.15 9.01
C THR A 69 10.02 -10.60 8.88
N GLY A 70 9.45 -10.97 7.72
CA GLY A 70 8.88 -12.29 7.41
C GLY A 70 7.69 -12.19 6.48
N PHE A 71 6.95 -13.30 6.27
CA PHE A 71 5.95 -13.37 5.21
C PHE A 71 4.60 -13.97 5.64
N ASP A 72 4.29 -14.02 6.95
CA ASP A 72 2.91 -14.22 7.40
C ASP A 72 2.15 -12.87 7.33
N PRO A 73 1.18 -12.70 6.41
CA PRO A 73 0.53 -11.42 6.15
C PRO A 73 -0.25 -10.89 7.36
N VAL A 74 -0.69 -11.77 8.26
CA VAL A 74 -1.42 -11.37 9.47
C VAL A 74 -0.50 -10.75 10.52
N ARG A 75 0.80 -11.00 10.46
CA ARG A 75 1.80 -10.59 11.47
C ARG A 75 2.74 -9.47 11.02
N VAL A 76 2.92 -9.31 9.72
CA VAL A 76 3.86 -8.30 9.18
C VAL A 76 3.18 -6.96 8.96
N ASN A 77 3.95 -5.88 9.13
CA ASN A 77 3.47 -4.51 8.93
C ASN A 77 4.50 -3.62 8.20
N ASP A 78 5.65 -4.18 7.82
CA ASP A 78 6.64 -3.44 7.07
C ASP A 78 6.39 -3.51 5.56
N LEU A 79 6.86 -2.49 4.84
CA LEU A 79 6.66 -2.34 3.41
C LEU A 79 7.24 -3.50 2.60
N TYR A 80 8.41 -3.99 2.99
CA TYR A 80 9.18 -4.96 2.20
C TYR A 80 8.61 -6.36 2.36
N SER A 81 8.23 -6.76 3.58
CA SER A 81 7.47 -7.98 3.83
C SER A 81 6.15 -7.99 3.07
N ASN A 82 5.40 -6.88 3.15
CA ASN A 82 4.13 -6.75 2.43
C ASN A 82 4.31 -6.75 0.90
N THR A 83 5.43 -6.27 0.37
CA THR A 83 5.72 -6.33 -1.07
C THR A 83 5.90 -7.78 -1.56
N ILE A 84 6.53 -8.62 -0.77
CA ILE A 84 6.68 -10.05 -1.08
C ILE A 84 5.36 -10.80 -0.90
N THR A 85 4.65 -10.57 0.19
CA THR A 85 3.35 -11.24 0.42
C THR A 85 2.30 -10.86 -0.63
N ALA A 86 2.34 -9.63 -1.15
CA ALA A 86 1.47 -9.19 -2.26
C ALA A 86 1.73 -9.95 -3.58
N ALA A 87 2.94 -10.46 -3.79
CA ALA A 87 3.25 -11.28 -4.95
C ALA A 87 2.82 -12.76 -4.77
N ILE A 88 2.57 -13.20 -3.53
CA ILE A 88 2.25 -14.59 -3.19
C ILE A 88 0.75 -14.79 -2.93
N LEU A 89 0.08 -13.80 -2.36
CA LEU A 89 -1.33 -13.88 -1.96
C LEU A 89 -2.22 -13.03 -2.87
N GLN A 90 -3.46 -13.48 -3.04
CA GLN A 90 -4.48 -12.74 -3.78
C GLN A 90 -5.56 -12.22 -2.82
N PRO A 91 -5.71 -10.91 -2.63
CA PRO A 91 -6.86 -10.32 -1.96
C PRO A 91 -8.12 -10.39 -2.85
N LEU A 92 -9.30 -10.16 -2.26
CA LEU A 92 -10.58 -10.15 -2.99
C LEU A 92 -10.64 -9.05 -4.05
N VAL A 93 -10.12 -7.88 -3.73
CA VAL A 93 -10.08 -6.69 -4.60
C VAL A 93 -8.66 -6.11 -4.65
N THR A 94 -8.36 -5.33 -5.68
CA THR A 94 -7.09 -4.63 -5.86
C THR A 94 -7.35 -3.26 -6.48
N TYR A 95 -6.28 -2.49 -6.75
CA TYR A 95 -6.40 -1.25 -7.52
C TYR A 95 -6.23 -1.52 -9.02
N ASP A 96 -6.96 -0.75 -9.82
CA ASP A 96 -6.72 -0.67 -11.27
C ASP A 96 -5.30 -0.15 -11.52
N TRP A 97 -4.56 -0.84 -12.39
CA TRP A 97 -3.13 -0.56 -12.60
C TRP A 97 -2.86 0.84 -13.13
N MET A 98 -3.72 1.36 -13.99
CA MET A 98 -3.49 2.65 -14.68
C MET A 98 -4.39 3.78 -14.20
N ALA A 99 -5.49 3.49 -13.51
CA ALA A 99 -6.47 4.51 -13.15
C ALA A 99 -5.90 5.59 -12.20
N MET A 100 -6.10 6.84 -12.59
CA MET A 100 -5.80 8.02 -11.77
C MET A 100 -6.98 9.01 -11.84
N PRO A 101 -7.61 9.34 -10.71
CA PRO A 101 -7.37 8.83 -9.34
C PRO A 101 -7.50 7.31 -9.23
N THR A 102 -6.87 6.73 -8.21
CA THR A 102 -6.89 5.28 -7.97
C THR A 102 -8.31 4.74 -7.85
N ARG A 103 -8.58 3.59 -8.47
CA ARG A 103 -9.88 2.92 -8.49
C ARG A 103 -9.71 1.47 -8.04
N ILE A 104 -10.60 0.99 -7.17
CA ILE A 104 -10.64 -0.41 -6.74
C ILE A 104 -11.40 -1.25 -7.78
N VAL A 105 -10.84 -2.43 -8.09
CA VAL A 105 -11.37 -3.39 -9.04
C VAL A 105 -11.35 -4.81 -8.46
N PRO A 106 -12.14 -5.76 -8.99
CA PRO A 106 -12.09 -7.15 -8.56
C PRO A 106 -10.70 -7.77 -8.80
N HIS A 107 -10.24 -8.63 -7.87
CA HIS A 107 -9.01 -9.42 -8.04
C HIS A 107 -9.30 -10.92 -7.92
N ALA A 108 -9.30 -11.51 -6.71
CA ALA A 108 -9.78 -12.87 -6.53
C ALA A 108 -11.31 -12.96 -6.54
N ALA A 109 -12.02 -11.85 -6.30
CA ALA A 109 -13.46 -11.79 -6.48
C ALA A 109 -13.85 -11.76 -7.96
N GLU A 110 -14.99 -12.39 -8.30
CA GLU A 110 -15.55 -12.45 -9.67
C GLU A 110 -15.99 -11.05 -10.16
N ALA A 111 -16.56 -10.26 -9.25
CA ALA A 111 -17.03 -8.89 -9.47
C ALA A 111 -16.82 -8.05 -8.20
N MET A 112 -17.13 -6.75 -8.26
CA MET A 112 -17.25 -5.94 -7.05
C MET A 112 -18.36 -6.51 -6.16
N PRO A 113 -18.25 -6.38 -4.82
CA PRO A 113 -19.24 -6.98 -3.91
C PRO A 113 -20.63 -6.35 -4.09
N GLU A 114 -21.65 -7.17 -3.88
CA GLU A 114 -22.98 -6.66 -3.62
C GLU A 114 -23.01 -6.04 -2.23
N VAL A 115 -23.53 -4.82 -2.13
CA VAL A 115 -23.64 -4.09 -0.87
C VAL A 115 -25.11 -3.96 -0.51
N SER A 116 -25.45 -4.33 0.72
CA SER A 116 -26.83 -4.22 1.22
C SER A 116 -27.33 -2.77 1.22
N ALA A 117 -28.65 -2.58 1.16
CA ALA A 117 -29.27 -1.25 1.10
C ALA A 117 -28.89 -0.33 2.29
N ASP A 118 -28.58 -0.92 3.44
CA ASP A 118 -28.10 -0.18 4.63
C ASP A 118 -26.58 0.09 4.60
N GLY A 119 -25.88 -0.31 3.51
CA GLY A 119 -24.45 -0.08 3.31
C GLY A 119 -23.52 -0.88 4.23
N ARG A 120 -24.03 -1.87 4.98
CA ARG A 120 -23.26 -2.56 6.01
C ARG A 120 -22.79 -3.95 5.62
N THR A 121 -23.48 -4.66 4.73
CA THR A 121 -23.11 -6.02 4.36
C THR A 121 -22.52 -6.05 2.95
N TYR A 122 -21.32 -6.57 2.84
CA TYR A 122 -20.59 -6.77 1.59
C TYR A 122 -20.57 -8.26 1.27
N THR A 123 -21.19 -8.66 0.16
CA THR A 123 -21.20 -10.05 -0.31
C THR A 123 -20.26 -10.21 -1.49
N PHE A 124 -19.25 -11.04 -1.32
CA PHE A 124 -18.23 -11.33 -2.34
C PHE A 124 -18.42 -12.72 -2.90
N LYS A 125 -18.20 -12.86 -4.21
CA LYS A 125 -18.14 -14.15 -4.90
C LYS A 125 -16.72 -14.38 -5.41
N VAL A 126 -16.07 -15.42 -4.96
CA VAL A 126 -14.70 -15.80 -5.32
C VAL A 126 -14.69 -16.45 -6.71
N LYS A 127 -13.74 -16.08 -7.56
CA LYS A 127 -13.51 -16.72 -8.86
C LYS A 127 -13.22 -18.20 -8.68
N LYS A 128 -13.88 -19.06 -9.47
CA LYS A 128 -13.58 -20.50 -9.54
C LYS A 128 -12.27 -20.74 -10.29
N GLY A 129 -11.59 -21.83 -9.96
CA GLY A 129 -10.37 -22.25 -10.67
C GLY A 129 -9.10 -21.48 -10.28
N LEU A 130 -9.11 -20.76 -9.16
CA LEU A 130 -7.90 -20.25 -8.52
C LEU A 130 -7.34 -21.30 -7.58
N PHE A 131 -6.06 -21.63 -7.69
CA PHE A 131 -5.44 -22.68 -6.90
C PHE A 131 -4.24 -22.15 -6.11
N PHE A 132 -4.08 -22.69 -4.91
CA PHE A 132 -2.83 -22.52 -4.16
C PHE A 132 -1.69 -23.25 -4.88
N THR A 133 -0.46 -22.76 -4.69
CA THR A 133 0.73 -23.48 -5.12
C THR A 133 0.75 -24.88 -4.52
N PRO A 134 1.20 -25.92 -5.27
CA PRO A 134 1.34 -27.27 -4.74
C PRO A 134 2.16 -27.29 -3.44
N HIS A 135 1.62 -27.90 -2.41
CA HIS A 135 2.26 -27.98 -1.11
C HIS A 135 1.95 -29.31 -0.41
N GLU A 136 2.88 -29.80 0.40
CA GLU A 136 2.74 -31.09 1.08
C GLU A 136 1.55 -31.15 2.07
N ALA A 137 1.15 -29.99 2.65
CA ALA A 137 -0.04 -29.90 3.50
C ALA A 137 -1.33 -30.32 2.76
N PHE A 138 -1.34 -30.25 1.45
CA PHE A 138 -2.49 -30.65 0.61
C PHE A 138 -2.47 -32.13 0.22
N LYS A 139 -1.50 -32.91 0.71
CA LYS A 139 -1.43 -34.37 0.50
C LYS A 139 -1.53 -34.80 -0.98
N GLY A 140 -0.89 -34.04 -1.87
CA GLY A 140 -0.88 -34.28 -3.31
C GLY A 140 -2.13 -33.82 -4.07
N GLN A 141 -3.10 -33.20 -3.41
CA GLN A 141 -4.30 -32.66 -4.06
C GLN A 141 -4.08 -31.22 -4.50
N ARG A 142 -4.66 -30.83 -5.64
CA ARG A 142 -4.78 -29.42 -6.03
C ARG A 142 -5.79 -28.74 -5.10
N ARG A 143 -5.33 -27.74 -4.35
CA ARG A 143 -6.14 -27.02 -3.37
C ARG A 143 -6.66 -25.71 -3.97
N GLU A 144 -7.96 -25.69 -4.25
CA GLU A 144 -8.64 -24.51 -4.81
C GLU A 144 -8.85 -23.44 -3.72
N LEU A 145 -8.64 -22.18 -4.09
CA LEU A 145 -8.94 -21.01 -3.25
C LEU A 145 -10.46 -20.81 -3.19
N ILE A 146 -11.01 -20.81 -1.98
CA ILE A 146 -12.45 -20.75 -1.74
C ILE A 146 -12.80 -19.65 -0.73
N ALA A 147 -14.08 -19.35 -0.56
CA ALA A 147 -14.58 -18.31 0.37
C ALA A 147 -14.08 -18.50 1.81
N GLN A 148 -13.98 -19.75 2.27
CA GLN A 148 -13.52 -20.05 3.64
C GLN A 148 -12.08 -19.61 3.90
N ASP A 149 -11.23 -19.56 2.88
CA ASP A 149 -9.83 -19.17 3.04
C ASP A 149 -9.69 -17.67 3.36
N PHE A 150 -10.56 -16.84 2.81
CA PHE A 150 -10.66 -15.41 3.14
C PHE A 150 -11.26 -15.19 4.55
N VAL A 151 -12.33 -15.91 4.87
CA VAL A 151 -12.92 -15.89 6.22
C VAL A 151 -11.88 -16.26 7.26
N TYR A 152 -11.14 -17.35 7.03
CA TYR A 152 -10.08 -17.82 7.92
C TYR A 152 -8.99 -16.75 8.11
N THR A 153 -8.49 -16.15 7.03
CA THR A 153 -7.46 -15.09 7.09
C THR A 153 -7.94 -13.90 7.92
N LEU A 154 -9.14 -13.41 7.66
CA LEU A 154 -9.69 -12.26 8.38
C LEU A 154 -9.87 -12.57 9.87
N LEU A 155 -10.34 -13.77 10.22
CA LEU A 155 -10.49 -14.20 11.62
C LEU A 155 -9.15 -14.38 12.33
N ARG A 156 -8.06 -14.69 11.60
CA ARG A 156 -6.72 -14.75 12.19
C ARG A 156 -6.27 -13.41 12.80
N HIS A 157 -6.77 -12.28 12.29
CA HIS A 157 -6.50 -10.98 12.89
C HIS A 157 -7.16 -10.79 14.26
N ALA A 158 -8.29 -11.47 14.53
CA ALA A 158 -8.97 -11.45 15.82
C ALA A 158 -8.31 -12.37 16.85
N ASP A 159 -7.55 -13.39 16.45
CA ASP A 159 -6.85 -14.30 17.35
C ASP A 159 -5.67 -13.58 18.03
N PRO A 160 -5.70 -13.41 19.37
CA PRO A 160 -4.64 -12.72 20.11
C PRO A 160 -3.25 -13.38 19.96
N LYS A 161 -3.20 -14.68 19.68
CA LYS A 161 -1.95 -15.42 19.49
C LYS A 161 -1.18 -14.93 18.28
N ASN A 162 -1.86 -14.45 17.23
CA ASN A 162 -1.23 -13.94 16.02
C ASN A 162 -0.62 -12.55 16.20
N ARG A 163 -0.99 -11.81 17.25
CA ARG A 163 -0.47 -10.45 17.55
C ARG A 163 -0.55 -9.52 16.33
N SER A 164 -1.67 -9.58 15.59
CA SER A 164 -1.84 -8.80 14.37
C SER A 164 -1.68 -7.31 14.61
N PRO A 165 -0.78 -6.63 13.88
CA PRO A 165 -0.66 -5.17 13.96
C PRO A 165 -1.84 -4.43 13.31
N GLN A 166 -2.66 -5.12 12.50
CA GLN A 166 -3.85 -4.57 11.83
C GLN A 166 -5.14 -4.77 12.63
N VAL A 167 -5.10 -5.34 13.82
CA VAL A 167 -6.31 -5.66 14.60
C VAL A 167 -7.22 -4.45 14.81
N SER A 168 -6.67 -3.26 15.03
CA SER A 168 -7.43 -2.02 15.21
C SER A 168 -8.17 -1.57 13.94
N ASP A 169 -7.73 -2.01 12.76
CA ASP A 169 -8.39 -1.69 11.50
C ASP A 169 -9.69 -2.47 11.31
N PHE A 170 -9.85 -3.58 12.04
CA PHE A 170 -11.02 -4.47 11.99
C PHE A 170 -11.94 -4.35 13.20
N ASP A 171 -11.37 -4.12 14.41
CA ASP A 171 -12.12 -4.12 15.69
C ASP A 171 -13.34 -3.20 15.68
N ASP A 172 -13.17 -1.97 15.20
CA ASP A 172 -14.27 -0.97 15.18
C ASP A 172 -15.17 -1.10 13.95
N LYS A 173 -14.74 -1.85 12.93
CA LYS A 173 -15.43 -1.90 11.65
C LYS A 173 -16.34 -3.11 11.51
N ILE A 174 -15.86 -4.29 11.82
CA ILE A 174 -16.56 -5.55 11.54
C ILE A 174 -17.43 -5.96 12.74
N PHE A 175 -18.69 -6.28 12.45
CA PHE A 175 -19.67 -6.68 13.48
C PHE A 175 -19.19 -7.92 14.25
N GLY A 176 -19.17 -7.81 15.58
CA GLY A 176 -18.77 -8.92 16.47
C GLY A 176 -17.28 -9.25 16.51
N PHE A 177 -16.42 -8.54 15.76
CA PHE A 177 -14.97 -8.85 15.68
C PHE A 177 -14.26 -8.61 17.01
N ALA A 178 -14.47 -7.45 17.63
CA ALA A 178 -13.90 -7.11 18.93
C ALA A 178 -14.38 -8.06 20.04
N ASP A 179 -15.64 -8.52 19.98
CA ASP A 179 -16.20 -9.44 20.96
C ASP A 179 -15.60 -10.85 20.82
N ALA A 180 -15.41 -11.33 19.59
CA ALA A 180 -14.71 -12.59 19.33
C ALA A 180 -13.28 -12.56 19.89
N ARG A 181 -12.56 -11.44 19.70
CA ARG A 181 -11.24 -11.23 20.26
C ARG A 181 -11.23 -11.20 21.79
N LYS A 182 -12.15 -10.46 22.42
CA LYS A 182 -12.29 -10.43 23.88
C LYS A 182 -12.55 -11.81 24.47
N LYS A 183 -13.44 -12.59 23.82
CA LYS A 183 -13.74 -13.98 24.21
C LYS A 183 -12.48 -14.87 24.11
N ALA A 184 -11.70 -14.72 23.03
CA ALA A 184 -10.47 -15.48 22.84
C ALA A 184 -9.39 -15.10 23.87
N VAL A 185 -9.26 -13.82 24.25
CA VAL A 185 -8.37 -13.37 25.34
C VAL A 185 -8.78 -14.02 26.65
N ALA A 186 -10.08 -14.02 26.98
CA ALA A 186 -10.59 -14.59 28.24
C ALA A 186 -10.44 -16.12 28.32
N SER A 187 -10.63 -16.83 27.21
CA SER A 187 -10.54 -18.31 27.15
C SER A 187 -9.14 -18.85 26.83
N GLY A 188 -8.21 -17.99 26.39
CA GLY A 188 -6.89 -18.38 25.89
C GLY A 188 -6.90 -19.12 24.53
N LYS A 189 -8.07 -19.21 23.87
CA LYS A 189 -8.24 -19.92 22.59
C LYS A 189 -9.21 -19.20 21.67
N PHE A 190 -8.85 -19.07 20.38
CA PHE A 190 -9.75 -18.63 19.32
C PHE A 190 -10.37 -19.84 18.61
N ASP A 191 -11.69 -19.83 18.44
CA ASP A 191 -12.44 -20.90 17.78
C ASP A 191 -12.71 -20.51 16.32
N TYR A 192 -11.93 -21.07 15.40
CA TYR A 192 -12.06 -20.87 13.96
C TYR A 192 -13.21 -21.64 13.31
N ASP A 193 -13.79 -22.61 14.02
CA ASP A 193 -14.87 -23.47 13.52
C ASP A 193 -16.26 -22.88 13.88
N GLN A 194 -16.31 -21.99 14.86
CA GLN A 194 -17.52 -21.25 15.18
C GLN A 194 -17.84 -20.23 14.10
N ARG A 195 -19.07 -20.26 13.56
CA ARG A 195 -19.52 -19.22 12.63
C ARG A 195 -19.46 -17.83 13.27
N HIS A 196 -18.70 -16.92 12.66
CA HIS A 196 -18.59 -15.55 13.12
C HIS A 196 -19.77 -14.71 12.60
N PRO A 197 -20.40 -13.83 13.44
CA PRO A 197 -21.60 -13.09 13.04
C PRO A 197 -21.33 -12.06 11.93
N GLY A 198 -20.15 -11.45 11.91
CA GLY A 198 -19.77 -10.42 10.94
C GLY A 198 -18.90 -10.88 9.79
N ILE A 199 -18.37 -12.12 9.82
CA ILE A 199 -17.55 -12.67 8.72
C ILE A 199 -17.92 -14.14 8.58
N TYR A 200 -18.54 -14.52 7.47
CA TYR A 200 -19.00 -15.90 7.30
C TYR A 200 -19.13 -16.31 5.83
N VAL A 201 -19.07 -17.60 5.61
CA VAL A 201 -19.31 -18.24 4.32
C VAL A 201 -20.83 -18.44 4.14
N ILE A 202 -21.32 -18.12 2.95
CA ILE A 202 -22.68 -18.41 2.48
C ILE A 202 -22.68 -19.76 1.74
N ASP A 203 -21.75 -19.92 0.81
CA ASP A 203 -21.50 -21.15 0.08
C ASP A 203 -20.00 -21.30 -0.23
N ARG A 204 -19.59 -22.35 -0.96
CA ARG A 204 -18.18 -22.64 -1.26
C ARG A 204 -17.40 -21.44 -1.82
N TYR A 205 -18.06 -20.58 -2.60
CA TYR A 205 -17.42 -19.44 -3.28
C TYR A 205 -17.96 -18.09 -2.83
N THR A 206 -18.93 -18.06 -1.94
CA THR A 206 -19.59 -16.83 -1.51
C THR A 206 -19.36 -16.58 -0.02
N LEU A 207 -18.84 -15.39 0.32
CA LEU A 207 -18.70 -14.92 1.70
C LEU A 207 -19.37 -13.57 1.90
N ALA A 208 -19.75 -13.32 3.14
CA ALA A 208 -20.29 -12.02 3.56
C ALA A 208 -19.44 -11.43 4.68
N ILE A 209 -19.28 -10.10 4.63
CA ILE A 209 -18.65 -9.31 5.68
C ILE A 209 -19.66 -8.21 6.09
N GLN A 210 -20.07 -8.24 7.35
CA GLN A 210 -21.00 -7.27 7.92
C GLN A 210 -20.24 -6.27 8.78
N LEU A 211 -20.50 -4.99 8.56
CA LEU A 211 -19.91 -3.89 9.29
C LEU A 211 -20.82 -3.40 10.42
N ASN A 212 -20.24 -2.80 11.45
CA ASN A 212 -20.96 -2.11 12.53
C ASN A 212 -21.74 -0.89 12.00
N GLN A 213 -21.13 -0.17 11.03
CA GLN A 213 -21.69 1.01 10.37
C GLN A 213 -21.25 1.02 8.91
N PRO A 214 -21.98 1.69 8.00
CA PRO A 214 -21.53 1.88 6.63
C PRO A 214 -20.14 2.53 6.61
N ASP A 215 -19.19 1.93 5.87
CA ASP A 215 -17.85 2.46 5.68
C ASP A 215 -17.44 2.29 4.20
N ARG A 216 -17.46 3.37 3.45
CA ARG A 216 -17.09 3.35 2.01
C ARG A 216 -15.63 2.96 1.78
N ASN A 217 -14.76 3.19 2.77
CA ASN A 217 -13.34 2.89 2.66
C ASN A 217 -13.01 1.45 3.05
N PHE A 218 -14.02 0.67 3.42
CA PHE A 218 -13.82 -0.72 3.81
C PHE A 218 -13.12 -1.54 2.72
N LEU A 219 -13.46 -1.31 1.45
CA LEU A 219 -12.85 -2.02 0.33
C LEU A 219 -11.35 -1.75 0.20
N SER A 220 -10.88 -0.55 0.53
CA SER A 220 -9.45 -0.23 0.48
C SER A 220 -8.63 -1.05 1.47
N LEU A 221 -9.22 -1.42 2.61
CA LEU A 221 -8.61 -2.34 3.56
C LEU A 221 -8.39 -3.73 2.95
N LEU A 222 -9.36 -4.19 2.17
CA LEU A 222 -9.35 -5.51 1.52
C LEU A 222 -8.45 -5.60 0.27
N THR A 223 -7.82 -4.50 -0.17
CA THR A 223 -6.82 -4.52 -1.25
C THR A 223 -5.44 -4.97 -0.77
N ASN A 224 -5.23 -5.04 0.53
CA ASN A 224 -3.93 -5.35 1.13
C ASN A 224 -3.67 -6.86 1.17
N PRO A 225 -2.39 -7.30 1.11
CA PRO A 225 -2.05 -8.72 1.16
C PRO A 225 -2.48 -9.41 2.46
N PHE A 226 -2.62 -8.68 3.56
CA PHE A 226 -3.11 -9.23 4.83
C PHE A 226 -4.59 -9.66 4.79
N ALA A 227 -5.34 -9.27 3.77
CA ALA A 227 -6.70 -9.74 3.49
C ALA A 227 -6.74 -10.84 2.41
N GLY A 228 -5.59 -11.30 1.92
CA GLY A 228 -5.49 -12.38 0.93
C GLY A 228 -5.84 -13.75 1.53
N GLY A 229 -6.45 -14.63 0.72
CA GLY A 229 -6.86 -15.96 1.18
C GLY A 229 -5.68 -16.85 1.57
N MET A 230 -5.75 -17.49 2.73
CA MET A 230 -4.75 -18.43 3.26
C MET A 230 -5.35 -19.81 3.50
N ALA A 231 -4.65 -20.85 3.09
CA ALA A 231 -5.03 -22.21 3.37
C ALA A 231 -4.77 -22.57 4.84
N ARG A 232 -5.82 -22.95 5.57
CA ARG A 232 -5.75 -23.33 6.99
C ARG A 232 -4.78 -24.46 7.24
N GLU A 233 -4.74 -25.44 6.33
CA GLU A 233 -3.88 -26.62 6.39
C GLU A 233 -2.38 -26.28 6.43
N VAL A 234 -2.00 -25.19 5.73
CA VAL A 234 -0.62 -24.68 5.72
C VAL A 234 -0.30 -23.99 7.03
N VAL A 235 -1.22 -23.13 7.51
CA VAL A 235 -1.05 -22.41 8.77
C VAL A 235 -0.93 -23.37 9.95
N GLU A 236 -1.79 -24.41 10.01
CA GLU A 236 -1.76 -25.43 11.06
C GLU A 236 -0.49 -26.30 11.00
N LYS A 237 0.03 -26.57 9.80
CA LYS A 237 1.27 -27.33 9.64
C LYS A 237 2.49 -26.60 10.18
N TYR A 238 2.67 -25.34 9.81
CA TYR A 238 3.84 -24.54 10.19
C TYR A 238 3.71 -23.85 11.56
N GLY A 239 2.47 -23.62 11.99
CA GLY A 239 2.24 -22.86 13.21
C GLY A 239 2.72 -21.41 13.12
N PHE A 240 3.01 -20.84 14.28
CA PHE A 240 3.19 -19.41 14.44
C PHE A 240 4.54 -18.86 13.90
N GLU A 241 5.65 -19.55 14.15
CA GLU A 241 6.99 -19.03 13.81
C GLU A 241 7.44 -19.45 12.40
N GLU A 242 7.26 -20.72 12.05
CA GLU A 242 7.74 -21.23 10.76
C GLU A 242 6.96 -20.69 9.57
N LEU A 243 5.68 -20.31 9.78
CA LEU A 243 4.86 -19.70 8.73
C LEU A 243 5.47 -18.38 8.21
N MET A 244 6.24 -17.66 9.04
CA MET A 244 6.96 -16.45 8.64
C MET A 244 7.95 -16.69 7.49
N ALA A 245 8.46 -17.91 7.34
CA ALA A 245 9.40 -18.29 6.29
C ALA A 245 8.77 -19.15 5.18
N ASN A 246 7.53 -19.61 5.36
CA ASN A 246 6.87 -20.57 4.47
C ASN A 246 5.51 -20.07 3.98
N PRO A 247 5.44 -18.92 3.30
CA PRO A 247 4.19 -18.41 2.76
C PRO A 247 3.73 -19.27 1.59
N VAL A 248 2.46 -19.68 1.59
CA VAL A 248 1.81 -20.42 0.50
C VAL A 248 0.56 -19.66 0.07
N GLY A 249 0.46 -19.33 -1.20
CA GLY A 249 -0.64 -18.55 -1.74
C GLY A 249 -1.08 -19.01 -3.13
N SER A 250 -2.08 -18.31 -3.66
CA SER A 250 -2.61 -18.48 -5.01
C SER A 250 -2.10 -17.41 -5.98
N GLY A 251 -1.25 -16.50 -5.52
CA GLY A 251 -0.73 -15.39 -6.31
C GLY A 251 0.28 -15.79 -7.39
N PRO A 252 0.77 -14.81 -8.14
CA PRO A 252 1.63 -15.05 -9.32
C PRO A 252 3.00 -15.63 -9.01
N TYR A 253 3.48 -15.56 -7.77
CA TYR A 253 4.83 -16.02 -7.41
C TYR A 253 4.85 -16.89 -6.16
N ILE A 254 5.94 -17.67 -6.05
CA ILE A 254 6.28 -18.56 -4.93
C ILE A 254 7.60 -18.05 -4.34
N LEU A 255 7.74 -18.07 -3.02
CA LEU A 255 9.02 -17.89 -2.35
C LEU A 255 9.91 -19.11 -2.61
N GLU A 256 10.99 -18.94 -3.35
CA GLU A 256 11.94 -20.01 -3.64
C GLU A 256 13.10 -20.02 -2.64
N LYS A 257 13.59 -18.85 -2.27
CA LYS A 257 14.70 -18.71 -1.33
C LYS A 257 14.58 -17.43 -0.52
N TRP A 258 14.88 -17.53 0.75
CA TRP A 258 15.00 -16.40 1.65
C TRP A 258 16.26 -16.52 2.49
N VAL A 259 17.16 -15.55 2.35
CA VAL A 259 18.30 -15.32 3.24
C VAL A 259 18.04 -13.98 3.91
N ARG A 260 17.59 -14.04 5.15
CA ARG A 260 17.11 -12.88 5.90
C ARG A 260 18.13 -11.72 5.87
N GLY A 261 17.65 -10.52 5.53
CA GLY A 261 18.49 -9.33 5.45
C GLY A 261 19.53 -9.34 4.33
N SER A 262 19.44 -10.27 3.38
CA SER A 262 20.41 -10.39 2.29
C SER A 262 19.75 -10.59 0.92
N LYS A 263 18.99 -11.68 0.75
CA LYS A 263 18.44 -12.02 -0.57
C LYS A 263 17.11 -12.75 -0.48
N ILE A 264 16.16 -12.35 -1.33
CA ILE A 264 14.87 -13.02 -1.54
C ILE A 264 14.78 -13.40 -3.01
N ILE A 265 14.35 -14.63 -3.30
CA ILE A 265 14.13 -15.10 -4.65
C ILE A 265 12.69 -15.61 -4.76
N LEU A 266 11.96 -15.05 -5.71
CA LEU A 266 10.64 -15.50 -6.11
C LEU A 266 10.72 -16.16 -7.48
N LYS A 267 9.95 -17.24 -7.67
CA LYS A 267 9.72 -17.85 -8.99
C LYS A 267 8.25 -17.80 -9.32
N ALA A 268 7.92 -17.81 -10.61
CA ALA A 268 6.54 -17.83 -11.07
C ALA A 268 5.77 -19.05 -10.53
N ASN A 269 4.53 -18.81 -10.09
CA ASN A 269 3.62 -19.86 -9.66
C ASN A 269 2.99 -20.54 -10.87
N PRO A 270 3.22 -21.85 -11.13
CA PRO A 270 2.69 -22.54 -12.29
C PRO A 270 1.15 -22.65 -12.29
N GLU A 271 0.51 -22.57 -11.12
CA GLU A 271 -0.94 -22.63 -10.98
C GLU A 271 -1.64 -21.27 -11.20
N TYR A 272 -0.89 -20.17 -11.30
CA TYR A 272 -1.46 -18.85 -11.53
C TYR A 272 -1.95 -18.71 -12.97
N PRO A 273 -3.23 -18.37 -13.22
CA PRO A 273 -3.79 -18.38 -14.58
C PRO A 273 -3.30 -17.24 -15.47
N GLY A 274 -2.62 -16.24 -14.91
CA GLY A 274 -2.26 -15.04 -15.62
C GLY A 274 -3.45 -14.12 -15.89
N PHE A 275 -3.17 -13.01 -16.59
CA PHE A 275 -4.19 -12.07 -17.06
C PHE A 275 -3.72 -11.41 -18.36
N VAL A 276 -4.65 -10.80 -19.09
CA VAL A 276 -4.31 -9.96 -20.24
C VAL A 276 -4.12 -8.54 -19.76
N TRP A 277 -3.02 -7.90 -20.16
CA TRP A 277 -2.78 -6.50 -19.87
C TRP A 277 -3.73 -5.64 -20.71
N ASP A 278 -4.78 -5.13 -20.07
CA ASP A 278 -5.84 -4.34 -20.69
C ASP A 278 -6.27 -3.24 -19.71
N PHE A 279 -5.42 -2.21 -19.63
CA PHE A 279 -5.63 -1.08 -18.73
C PHE A 279 -5.65 0.23 -19.51
N GLU A 280 -6.54 1.12 -19.12
CA GLU A 280 -6.72 2.41 -19.76
C GLU A 280 -5.88 3.49 -19.09
N PRO A 281 -4.90 4.08 -19.80
CA PRO A 281 -4.03 5.11 -19.25
C PRO A 281 -4.74 6.45 -19.13
N PRO A 282 -4.32 7.35 -18.21
CA PRO A 282 -4.76 8.74 -18.17
C PRO A 282 -4.46 9.46 -19.50
N ALA A 283 -5.48 10.06 -20.12
CA ALA A 283 -5.40 10.65 -21.46
C ALA A 283 -4.33 11.75 -21.62
N ASN A 284 -3.99 12.46 -20.54
CA ASN A 284 -3.09 13.61 -20.58
C ASN A 284 -1.67 13.30 -20.11
N ASN A 285 -1.29 12.02 -19.99
CA ASN A 285 0.04 11.63 -19.55
C ASN A 285 0.81 10.85 -20.64
N PRO A 286 1.73 11.51 -21.38
CA PRO A 286 2.42 10.87 -22.50
C PRO A 286 3.30 9.67 -22.07
N VAL A 287 3.79 9.64 -20.84
CA VAL A 287 4.55 8.50 -20.31
C VAL A 287 3.65 7.29 -20.13
N GLU A 288 2.47 7.50 -19.52
CA GLU A 288 1.49 6.42 -19.31
C GLU A 288 0.91 5.91 -20.63
N LEU A 289 0.63 6.80 -21.60
CA LEU A 289 0.19 6.43 -22.95
C LEU A 289 1.22 5.56 -23.68
N ARG A 290 2.51 5.90 -23.57
CA ARG A 290 3.61 5.09 -24.14
C ARG A 290 3.68 3.71 -23.47
N ILE A 291 3.59 3.63 -22.14
CA ILE A 291 3.58 2.37 -21.41
C ILE A 291 2.41 1.50 -21.87
N ALA A 292 1.21 2.06 -21.93
CA ALA A 292 0.03 1.34 -22.40
C ALA A 292 0.22 0.80 -23.83
N SER A 293 0.74 1.61 -24.77
CA SER A 293 0.99 1.18 -26.14
C SER A 293 1.99 0.02 -26.25
N GLN A 294 2.94 -0.08 -25.31
CA GLN A 294 3.92 -1.17 -25.26
C GLN A 294 3.34 -2.47 -24.68
N MET A 295 2.39 -2.35 -23.73
CA MET A 295 1.95 -3.48 -22.91
C MET A 295 0.57 -4.04 -23.32
N GLN A 296 -0.25 -3.26 -24.01
CA GLN A 296 -1.62 -3.63 -24.38
C GLN A 296 -1.72 -5.01 -25.05
N GLY A 297 -2.61 -5.86 -24.57
CA GLY A 297 -2.86 -7.19 -25.09
C GLY A 297 -1.83 -8.27 -24.69
N ARG A 298 -0.76 -7.93 -23.97
CA ARG A 298 0.22 -8.92 -23.50
C ARG A 298 -0.39 -9.82 -22.41
N LYS A 299 -0.06 -11.10 -22.45
CA LYS A 299 -0.40 -12.04 -21.36
C LYS A 299 0.62 -11.87 -20.23
N MET A 300 0.15 -11.67 -19.01
CA MET A 300 0.96 -11.36 -17.84
C MET A 300 0.77 -12.41 -16.72
N PRO A 301 1.73 -12.57 -15.80
CA PRO A 301 3.06 -11.94 -15.77
C PRO A 301 4.00 -12.50 -16.82
N GLN A 302 5.02 -11.72 -17.22
CA GLN A 302 6.08 -12.17 -18.13
C GLN A 302 7.37 -12.52 -17.37
N VAL A 303 7.63 -11.84 -16.27
CA VAL A 303 8.81 -12.07 -15.42
C VAL A 303 8.66 -13.42 -14.71
N GLY A 304 9.58 -14.35 -14.99
CA GLY A 304 9.53 -15.70 -14.40
C GLY A 304 10.28 -15.81 -13.08
N ARG A 305 11.23 -14.92 -12.82
CA ARG A 305 12.05 -14.91 -11.61
C ARG A 305 12.29 -13.48 -11.12
N VAL A 306 12.11 -13.24 -9.84
CA VAL A 306 12.44 -11.95 -9.20
C VAL A 306 13.51 -12.20 -8.15
N GLU A 307 14.64 -11.52 -8.29
CA GLU A 307 15.74 -11.53 -7.33
C GLU A 307 15.80 -10.19 -6.61
N VAL A 308 15.57 -10.21 -5.31
CA VAL A 308 15.63 -9.02 -4.46
C VAL A 308 16.88 -9.09 -3.60
N SER A 309 17.74 -8.11 -3.73
CA SER A 309 18.92 -7.91 -2.86
C SER A 309 18.59 -6.86 -1.79
N ILE A 310 19.06 -7.06 -0.56
CA ILE A 310 18.95 -6.04 0.48
C ILE A 310 20.18 -5.15 0.41
N ILE A 311 19.99 -3.88 0.05
CA ILE A 311 21.07 -2.89 -0.11
C ILE A 311 20.64 -1.61 0.63
N GLU A 312 21.06 -1.48 1.87
CA GLU A 312 20.62 -0.39 2.76
C GLU A 312 21.31 0.95 2.46
N GLU A 313 22.57 0.88 2.01
CA GLU A 313 23.35 2.08 1.75
C GLU A 313 23.01 2.70 0.39
N PRO A 314 22.59 4.00 0.36
CA PRO A 314 22.21 4.69 -0.88
C PRO A 314 23.30 4.69 -1.96
N GLN A 315 24.57 4.80 -1.56
CA GLN A 315 25.69 4.77 -2.50
C GLN A 315 25.85 3.39 -3.15
N SER A 316 25.77 2.32 -2.35
CA SER A 316 25.86 0.94 -2.85
C SER A 316 24.71 0.61 -3.79
N MET A 317 23.49 1.07 -3.46
CA MET A 317 22.33 0.90 -4.34
C MET A 317 22.50 1.64 -5.68
N TRP A 318 23.01 2.87 -5.64
CA TRP A 318 23.30 3.64 -6.85
C TRP A 318 24.38 2.97 -7.71
N LEU A 319 25.45 2.44 -7.10
CA LEU A 319 26.52 1.71 -7.79
C LEU A 319 26.01 0.40 -8.38
N ALA A 320 25.19 -0.37 -7.67
CA ALA A 320 24.57 -1.60 -8.18
C ALA A 320 23.71 -1.32 -9.42
N PHE A 321 22.94 -0.23 -9.44
CA PHE A 321 22.19 0.19 -10.63
C PHE A 321 23.15 0.61 -11.76
N SER A 322 24.15 1.46 -11.46
CA SER A 322 25.10 1.93 -12.46
C SER A 322 25.91 0.78 -13.09
N GLY A 323 26.21 -0.27 -12.30
CA GLY A 323 26.89 -1.50 -12.73
C GLY A 323 25.96 -2.53 -13.36
N LYS A 324 24.66 -2.25 -13.54
CA LYS A 324 23.65 -3.16 -14.09
C LYS A 324 23.43 -4.43 -13.25
N GLU A 325 23.76 -4.40 -11.96
CA GLU A 325 23.49 -5.49 -11.03
C GLU A 325 22.02 -5.54 -10.62
N ILE A 326 21.31 -4.40 -10.66
CA ILE A 326 19.87 -4.28 -10.48
C ILE A 326 19.25 -3.53 -11.66
N ASP A 327 18.02 -3.89 -12.01
CA ASP A 327 17.32 -3.40 -13.20
C ASP A 327 16.58 -2.07 -12.96
N VAL A 328 16.22 -1.79 -11.72
CA VAL A 328 15.41 -0.63 -11.33
C VAL A 328 15.95 -0.02 -10.06
N VAL A 329 16.00 1.30 -9.98
CA VAL A 329 16.38 2.03 -8.77
C VAL A 329 15.44 3.21 -8.52
N ALA A 330 15.03 3.41 -7.27
CA ALA A 330 14.55 4.70 -6.81
C ALA A 330 15.78 5.57 -6.52
N VAL A 331 15.95 6.68 -7.24
CA VAL A 331 17.16 7.51 -7.14
C VAL A 331 17.24 8.10 -5.72
N PRO A 332 18.29 7.78 -4.95
CA PRO A 332 18.46 8.37 -3.64
C PRO A 332 18.63 9.89 -3.73
N PRO A 333 18.14 10.69 -2.77
CA PRO A 333 18.23 12.15 -2.82
C PRO A 333 19.64 12.69 -3.07
N SER A 334 20.66 12.07 -2.48
CA SER A 334 22.09 12.42 -2.67
C SER A 334 22.61 12.22 -4.10
N PHE A 335 21.91 11.47 -4.94
CA PHE A 335 22.29 11.16 -6.32
C PHE A 335 21.40 11.81 -7.37
N ILE A 336 20.42 12.63 -6.96
CA ILE A 336 19.49 13.29 -7.89
C ILE A 336 20.23 14.12 -8.95
N GLU A 337 21.24 14.88 -8.58
CA GLU A 337 22.01 15.73 -9.51
C GLU A 337 22.86 14.89 -10.49
N LYS A 338 23.20 13.64 -10.14
CA LYS A 338 23.83 12.68 -11.06
C LYS A 338 22.84 12.02 -12.02
N ALA A 339 21.57 11.95 -11.61
CA ALA A 339 20.51 11.38 -12.43
C ALA A 339 19.83 12.42 -13.32
N LEU A 340 19.58 13.63 -12.81
CA LEU A 340 18.78 14.65 -13.45
C LEU A 340 19.54 15.94 -13.73
N THR A 341 19.14 16.61 -14.80
CA THR A 341 19.52 18.02 -15.08
C THR A 341 18.77 18.97 -14.12
N PRO A 342 19.17 20.24 -14.02
CA PRO A 342 18.43 21.25 -13.26
C PRO A 342 16.95 21.43 -13.70
N LYS A 343 16.61 21.03 -14.94
CA LYS A 343 15.23 21.05 -15.47
C LYS A 343 14.46 19.78 -15.15
N ASN A 344 15.04 18.87 -14.35
CA ASN A 344 14.48 17.55 -14.02
C ASN A 344 14.37 16.58 -15.22
N ASP A 345 15.09 16.80 -16.29
CA ASP A 345 15.25 15.84 -17.38
C ASP A 345 16.34 14.84 -17.02
N LEU A 346 16.29 13.64 -17.60
CA LEU A 346 17.35 12.64 -17.41
C LEU A 346 18.67 13.14 -17.99
N GLN A 347 19.78 12.96 -17.26
CA GLN A 347 21.13 13.29 -17.75
C GLN A 347 21.44 12.54 -19.05
N GLN A 348 22.11 13.23 -19.99
CA GLN A 348 22.42 12.69 -21.32
C GLN A 348 23.23 11.37 -21.27
N THR A 349 24.04 11.20 -20.25
CA THR A 349 24.80 9.96 -20.01
C THR A 349 23.91 8.75 -19.77
N TRP A 350 22.75 8.93 -19.16
CA TRP A 350 21.76 7.88 -18.94
C TRP A 350 20.88 7.66 -20.17
N VAL A 351 20.51 8.75 -20.85
CA VAL A 351 19.78 8.68 -22.13
C VAL A 351 20.57 7.86 -23.16
N ALA A 352 21.88 8.11 -23.29
CA ALA A 352 22.75 7.37 -24.20
C ALA A 352 22.87 5.86 -23.87
N GLN A 353 22.61 5.47 -22.63
CA GLN A 353 22.57 4.07 -22.19
C GLN A 353 21.18 3.44 -22.33
N GLY A 354 20.20 4.14 -22.88
CA GLY A 354 18.83 3.68 -23.02
C GLY A 354 18.06 3.58 -21.69
N VAL A 355 18.53 4.25 -20.63
CA VAL A 355 17.83 4.25 -19.34
C VAL A 355 16.52 5.02 -19.45
N ASN A 356 15.45 4.42 -18.96
CA ASN A 356 14.15 5.06 -18.85
C ASN A 356 13.98 5.71 -17.48
N MET A 357 13.24 6.82 -17.45
CA MET A 357 12.88 7.53 -16.23
C MET A 357 11.35 7.49 -16.03
N TYR A 358 10.96 7.14 -14.82
CA TYR A 358 9.59 7.27 -14.33
C TYR A 358 9.57 8.16 -13.09
N ARG A 359 8.83 9.28 -13.16
CA ARG A 359 8.63 10.19 -12.04
C ARG A 359 7.18 10.22 -11.64
N SER A 360 6.92 10.04 -10.37
CA SER A 360 5.57 10.06 -9.82
C SER A 360 5.49 10.84 -8.51
N VAL A 361 4.38 11.52 -8.31
CA VAL A 361 4.02 12.05 -7.00
C VAL A 361 3.69 10.87 -6.08
N GLU A 362 4.20 10.90 -4.86
CA GLU A 362 3.98 9.84 -3.89
C GLU A 362 2.65 10.06 -3.11
N PRO A 363 2.01 8.99 -2.64
CA PRO A 363 0.82 9.07 -1.81
C PRO A 363 1.21 9.40 -0.36
N ASP A 364 1.96 10.48 -0.18
CA ASP A 364 2.46 10.95 1.11
C ASP A 364 2.10 12.40 1.37
N ILE A 365 2.17 12.80 2.62
CA ILE A 365 2.08 14.19 3.07
C ILE A 365 3.10 14.42 4.17
N ARG A 366 3.83 15.52 4.08
CA ARG A 366 4.78 15.96 5.10
C ARG A 366 4.28 17.23 5.75
N TYR A 367 4.38 17.28 7.06
CA TYR A 367 3.90 18.40 7.87
C TYR A 367 4.68 18.52 9.17
N GLN A 368 4.64 19.71 9.76
CA GLN A 368 5.04 19.98 11.13
C GLN A 368 3.80 20.05 12.00
N PHE A 369 3.67 19.24 13.06
CA PHE A 369 2.57 19.38 13.99
C PHE A 369 2.93 20.30 15.16
N PHE A 370 1.92 20.93 15.74
CA PHE A 370 2.01 21.74 16.95
C PHE A 370 1.11 21.13 18.02
N ASN A 371 1.70 20.81 19.17
CA ASN A 371 0.99 20.12 20.25
C ASN A 371 0.10 21.10 21.03
N MET A 372 -1.21 20.86 21.07
CA MET A 372 -2.15 21.72 21.77
C MET A 372 -2.00 21.69 23.30
N LYS A 373 -1.29 20.72 23.86
CA LYS A 373 -1.01 20.61 25.32
C LYS A 373 0.31 21.24 25.73
N ASP A 374 1.12 21.74 24.77
CA ASP A 374 2.39 22.40 25.09
C ASP A 374 2.17 23.79 25.74
N PRO A 375 2.89 24.13 26.81
CA PRO A 375 2.66 25.39 27.52
C PRO A 375 3.06 26.63 26.72
N VAL A 376 3.98 26.53 25.75
CA VAL A 376 4.44 27.67 24.93
C VAL A 376 3.56 27.86 23.71
N ILE A 377 3.42 26.83 22.87
CA ILE A 377 2.71 26.92 21.58
C ILE A 377 1.28 26.37 21.62
N GLY A 378 0.93 25.58 22.64
CA GLY A 378 -0.36 24.93 22.76
C GLY A 378 -1.49 25.85 23.23
N GLY A 379 -2.71 25.32 23.30
CA GLY A 379 -3.91 26.04 23.70
C GLY A 379 -4.67 26.68 22.54
N TYR A 380 -5.87 27.21 22.85
CA TYR A 380 -6.83 27.71 21.87
C TYR A 380 -7.13 29.22 22.04
N THR A 381 -6.36 29.92 22.85
CA THR A 381 -6.52 31.39 22.97
C THR A 381 -6.05 32.08 21.69
N PRO A 382 -6.59 33.26 21.36
CA PRO A 382 -6.22 33.99 20.15
C PRO A 382 -4.69 34.22 20.00
N GLU A 383 -3.98 34.49 21.11
CA GLU A 383 -2.53 34.68 21.11
C GLU A 383 -1.78 33.42 20.72
N LYS A 384 -2.21 32.25 21.25
CA LYS A 384 -1.60 30.96 20.95
C LYS A 384 -1.85 30.54 19.49
N ILE A 385 -3.05 30.78 18.98
CA ILE A 385 -3.38 30.58 17.58
C ILE A 385 -2.53 31.50 16.69
N ALA A 386 -2.43 32.79 17.03
CA ALA A 386 -1.59 33.74 16.32
C ALA A 386 -0.12 33.32 16.27
N LEU A 387 0.43 32.82 17.41
CA LEU A 387 1.80 32.32 17.48
C LEU A 387 2.03 31.17 16.50
N ARG A 388 1.18 30.12 16.52
CA ARG A 388 1.33 28.97 15.61
C ARG A 388 1.19 29.37 14.15
N ARG A 389 0.21 30.22 13.82
CA ARG A 389 0.04 30.75 12.46
C ARG A 389 1.25 31.56 12.00
N ALA A 390 1.82 32.40 12.87
CA ALA A 390 3.03 33.15 12.57
C ALA A 390 4.25 32.21 12.34
N ILE A 391 4.42 31.16 13.14
CA ILE A 391 5.46 30.15 12.94
C ILE A 391 5.30 29.50 11.57
N ILE A 392 4.09 29.09 11.19
CA ILE A 392 3.81 28.46 9.88
C ILE A 392 4.11 29.46 8.74
N MET A 393 3.64 30.71 8.85
CA MET A 393 3.89 31.77 7.84
C MET A 393 5.38 32.16 7.76
N GLY A 394 6.14 31.93 8.81
CA GLY A 394 7.58 32.22 8.87
C GLY A 394 8.46 31.16 8.22
N PHE A 395 7.96 29.91 8.03
CA PHE A 395 8.74 28.82 7.47
C PHE A 395 8.66 28.77 5.94
N ASP A 396 9.83 28.72 5.27
CA ASP A 396 9.93 28.74 3.81
C ASP A 396 9.92 27.31 3.23
N VAL A 397 8.72 26.84 2.89
CA VAL A 397 8.53 25.53 2.27
C VAL A 397 9.15 25.46 0.86
N ASP A 398 9.14 26.55 0.10
CA ASP A 398 9.71 26.56 -1.25
C ASP A 398 11.25 26.45 -1.18
N GLU A 399 11.88 27.05 -0.15
CA GLU A 399 13.30 26.87 0.14
C GLU A 399 13.60 25.42 0.58
N GLU A 400 12.75 24.80 1.42
CA GLU A 400 12.88 23.38 1.80
C GLU A 400 12.86 22.47 0.56
N ILE A 401 11.89 22.67 -0.34
CA ILE A 401 11.76 21.88 -1.57
C ILE A 401 12.99 22.07 -2.46
N ARG A 402 13.43 23.31 -2.66
CA ARG A 402 14.56 23.63 -3.54
C ARG A 402 15.89 23.10 -3.00
N VAL A 403 16.18 23.36 -1.72
CA VAL A 403 17.52 23.10 -1.14
C VAL A 403 17.62 21.68 -0.60
N ILE A 404 16.67 21.26 0.25
CA ILE A 404 16.74 19.98 0.97
C ILE A 404 16.18 18.85 0.12
N ARG A 405 15.05 19.10 -0.57
CA ARG A 405 14.42 18.07 -1.43
C ARG A 405 14.97 18.05 -2.86
N LYS A 406 15.86 18.97 -3.20
CA LYS A 406 16.44 19.07 -4.56
C LYS A 406 15.37 19.06 -5.67
N GLY A 407 14.26 19.75 -5.46
CA GLY A 407 13.12 19.76 -6.39
C GLY A 407 12.30 18.47 -6.46
N GLN A 408 12.55 17.49 -5.59
CA GLN A 408 11.82 16.21 -5.58
C GLN A 408 10.63 16.25 -4.60
N ALA A 409 9.82 17.29 -4.70
CA ALA A 409 8.56 17.43 -3.97
C ALA A 409 7.65 18.47 -4.59
N VAL A 410 6.35 18.34 -4.34
CA VAL A 410 5.30 19.31 -4.65
C VAL A 410 4.85 19.97 -3.35
N LYS A 411 4.72 21.29 -3.33
CA LYS A 411 4.21 22.03 -2.16
C LYS A 411 2.78 21.62 -1.85
N ALA A 412 2.53 21.19 -0.62
CA ALA A 412 1.19 20.78 -0.21
C ALA A 412 0.29 22.00 0.04
N GLN A 413 -0.92 21.98 -0.53
CA GLN A 413 -1.98 22.95 -0.28
C GLN A 413 -3.04 22.39 0.68
N GLN A 414 -3.11 21.07 0.81
CA GLN A 414 -4.08 20.32 1.60
C GLN A 414 -3.43 19.04 2.11
N MET A 415 -4.08 18.35 3.05
CA MET A 415 -3.57 17.10 3.63
C MET A 415 -3.61 15.92 2.66
N VAL A 416 -4.46 15.96 1.65
CA VAL A 416 -4.62 14.88 0.68
C VAL A 416 -3.65 15.07 -0.49
N SER A 417 -2.80 14.07 -0.73
CA SER A 417 -1.86 14.06 -1.85
C SER A 417 -2.58 14.09 -3.22
N PRO A 418 -2.00 14.71 -4.26
CA PRO A 418 -2.58 14.77 -5.61
C PRO A 418 -3.00 13.43 -6.22
N VAL A 419 -2.40 12.32 -5.79
CA VAL A 419 -2.67 10.98 -6.33
C VAL A 419 -3.73 10.19 -5.54
N ILE A 420 -4.32 10.80 -4.51
CA ILE A 420 -5.26 10.15 -3.60
C ILE A 420 -6.68 10.68 -3.83
N ALA A 421 -7.68 9.79 -3.74
CA ALA A 421 -9.09 10.15 -3.82
C ALA A 421 -9.47 11.20 -2.75
N GLY A 422 -10.21 12.22 -3.17
CA GLY A 422 -10.56 13.38 -2.33
C GLY A 422 -9.60 14.57 -2.42
N HIS A 423 -8.54 14.49 -3.26
CA HIS A 423 -7.74 15.67 -3.58
C HIS A 423 -8.53 16.64 -4.46
N ASP A 424 -8.55 17.93 -4.07
CA ASP A 424 -9.11 19.00 -4.89
C ASP A 424 -7.98 19.89 -5.44
N PRO A 425 -7.69 19.88 -6.76
CA PRO A 425 -6.62 20.66 -7.35
C PRO A 425 -6.90 22.18 -7.29
N ASN A 426 -8.14 22.59 -7.02
CA ASN A 426 -8.55 23.99 -6.93
C ASN A 426 -8.42 24.55 -5.50
N TYR A 427 -8.27 23.68 -4.48
CA TYR A 427 -8.11 24.15 -3.11
C TYR A 427 -6.80 24.91 -2.95
N LYS A 428 -6.87 26.07 -2.28
CA LYS A 428 -5.72 26.90 -1.93
C LYS A 428 -5.69 27.10 -0.43
N SER A 429 -4.55 26.76 0.18
CA SER A 429 -4.33 27.00 1.61
C SER A 429 -4.47 28.48 1.95
N LEU A 430 -5.11 28.76 3.08
CA LEU A 430 -5.22 30.10 3.65
C LEU A 430 -3.87 30.62 4.16
N VAL A 431 -2.94 29.71 4.50
CA VAL A 431 -1.64 30.05 5.09
C VAL A 431 -0.59 30.13 3.99
N LYS A 432 0.00 31.32 3.81
CA LYS A 432 1.06 31.58 2.83
C LYS A 432 2.34 31.98 3.55
N PHE A 433 3.49 31.60 2.98
CA PHE A 433 4.78 32.09 3.47
C PHE A 433 4.84 33.59 3.38
N SER A 434 4.97 34.28 4.50
CA SER A 434 5.09 35.74 4.61
C SER A 434 5.68 36.11 5.97
N PRO A 435 7.00 36.22 6.09
CA PRO A 435 7.62 36.71 7.33
C PRO A 435 7.14 38.10 7.75
N LEU A 436 6.76 38.96 6.78
CA LEU A 436 6.19 40.26 7.06
C LEU A 436 4.85 40.14 7.80
N SER A 437 3.92 39.35 7.26
CA SER A 437 2.62 39.12 7.90
C SER A 437 2.75 38.38 9.23
N ALA A 438 3.72 37.45 9.34
CA ALA A 438 4.02 36.73 10.59
C ALA A 438 4.47 37.71 11.69
N ASN A 439 5.36 38.65 11.35
CA ASN A 439 5.80 39.71 12.29
C ASN A 439 4.65 40.60 12.71
N ALA A 440 3.83 41.11 11.76
CA ALA A 440 2.67 41.95 12.06
C ALA A 440 1.67 41.24 12.99
N LEU A 441 1.39 39.95 12.72
CA LEU A 441 0.50 39.15 13.56
C LEU A 441 1.06 38.98 14.99
N LEU A 442 2.37 38.74 15.13
CA LEU A 442 3.00 38.60 16.45
C LEU A 442 2.99 39.94 17.21
N ASP A 443 3.20 41.06 16.51
CA ASP A 443 3.15 42.42 17.12
C ASP A 443 1.74 42.73 17.62
N GLU A 444 0.71 42.42 16.82
CA GLU A 444 -0.71 42.62 17.16
C GLU A 444 -1.11 41.89 18.43
N PHE A 445 -0.62 40.65 18.60
CA PHE A 445 -0.93 39.80 19.75
C PHE A 445 0.08 39.93 20.92
N GLY A 446 0.88 40.98 20.94
CA GLY A 446 1.70 41.37 22.10
C GLY A 446 3.01 40.60 22.29
N TYR A 447 3.50 39.90 21.28
CA TYR A 447 4.81 39.25 21.28
C TYR A 447 5.91 40.27 21.01
N LYS A 448 6.36 41.01 22.03
CA LYS A 448 7.30 42.12 21.91
C LYS A 448 8.74 41.63 21.71
N LYS A 449 9.51 42.35 20.85
CA LYS A 449 10.93 42.09 20.62
C LYS A 449 11.81 42.73 21.69
N ASP A 450 12.84 42.03 22.16
CA ASP A 450 13.91 42.54 22.99
C ASP A 450 14.96 43.30 22.15
N ALA A 451 15.97 43.87 22.80
CA ALA A 451 17.05 44.62 22.14
C ALA A 451 17.88 43.75 21.15
N LYS A 452 17.81 42.42 21.27
CA LYS A 452 18.46 41.49 20.34
C LYS A 452 17.55 41.04 19.19
N GLY A 453 16.34 41.56 19.12
CA GLY A 453 15.36 41.23 18.09
C GLY A 453 14.53 39.98 18.35
N TYR A 454 14.69 39.32 19.51
CA TYR A 454 13.91 38.15 19.87
C TYR A 454 12.67 38.50 20.70
N ARG A 455 11.62 37.73 20.48
CA ARG A 455 10.32 38.00 21.11
C ARG A 455 10.18 37.33 22.49
N SER A 456 9.37 37.97 23.32
CA SER A 456 8.80 37.42 24.54
C SER A 456 7.33 37.01 24.34
N MET A 457 6.84 36.14 25.22
CA MET A 457 5.41 35.88 25.37
C MET A 457 4.68 37.16 25.83
N PRO A 458 3.35 37.28 25.62
CA PRO A 458 2.58 38.43 26.10
C PRO A 458 2.67 38.66 27.61
N ASP A 459 2.93 37.60 28.41
CA ASP A 459 3.17 37.68 29.86
C ASP A 459 4.60 38.07 30.24
N GLY A 460 5.45 38.41 29.26
CA GLY A 460 6.84 38.82 29.44
C GLY A 460 7.88 37.72 29.55
N LYS A 461 7.47 36.46 29.60
CA LYS A 461 8.41 35.33 29.63
C LYS A 461 9.13 35.17 28.29
N PRO A 462 10.37 34.63 28.25
CA PRO A 462 11.08 34.34 27.02
C PRO A 462 10.27 33.39 26.11
N LEU A 463 10.11 33.78 24.83
CA LEU A 463 9.52 32.89 23.81
C LEU A 463 10.60 31.97 23.27
N VAL A 464 10.50 30.68 23.56
CA VAL A 464 11.38 29.64 23.03
C VAL A 464 10.52 28.54 22.38
N PHE A 465 10.58 28.45 21.07
CA PHE A 465 9.92 27.39 20.33
C PHE A 465 10.83 26.16 20.26
N THR A 466 10.34 25.01 20.71
CA THR A 466 11.10 23.76 20.71
C THR A 466 10.59 22.80 19.65
N ILE A 467 11.48 22.34 18.78
CA ILE A 467 11.20 21.25 17.83
C ILE A 467 12.02 20.02 18.19
N TYR A 468 11.48 18.84 17.88
CA TYR A 468 12.20 17.57 17.93
C TYR A 468 12.62 17.17 16.53
N SER A 469 13.79 16.54 16.40
CA SER A 469 14.27 15.99 15.14
C SER A 469 15.28 14.85 15.36
N SER A 470 15.58 14.09 14.29
CA SER A 470 16.59 13.02 14.36
C SER A 470 18.01 13.55 14.11
N THR A 471 18.99 12.67 14.20
CA THR A 471 20.39 12.98 13.89
C THR A 471 20.75 12.84 12.41
N SER A 472 19.78 12.52 11.53
CA SER A 472 20.01 12.36 10.09
C SER A 472 20.54 13.65 9.44
N SER A 473 21.25 13.52 8.31
CA SER A 473 21.75 14.68 7.55
C SER A 473 20.61 15.57 7.05
N ILE A 474 19.53 14.97 6.55
CA ILE A 474 18.35 15.70 6.07
C ILE A 474 17.69 16.49 7.20
N ASP A 475 17.58 15.91 8.39
CA ASP A 475 17.01 16.62 9.54
C ASP A 475 17.92 17.73 10.04
N ARG A 476 19.24 17.58 9.95
CA ARG A 476 20.18 18.68 10.28
C ARG A 476 20.00 19.87 9.34
N GLU A 477 19.92 19.63 8.02
CA GLU A 477 19.66 20.68 7.03
C GLU A 477 18.31 21.38 7.27
N ARG A 478 17.28 20.62 7.62
CA ARG A 478 15.96 21.15 7.96
C ARG A 478 15.98 21.98 9.24
N ASP A 479 16.72 21.58 10.25
CA ASP A 479 16.86 22.33 11.51
C ASP A 479 17.51 23.70 11.28
N GLU A 480 18.52 23.76 10.42
CA GLU A 480 19.15 25.04 10.03
C GLU A 480 18.15 25.95 9.28
N LEU A 481 17.33 25.39 8.40
CA LEU A 481 16.27 26.14 7.74
C LEU A 481 15.20 26.63 8.74
N TRP A 482 14.82 25.79 9.70
CA TRP A 482 13.93 26.18 10.79
C TRP A 482 14.53 27.33 11.62
N LYS A 483 15.79 27.21 11.99
CA LYS A 483 16.50 28.28 12.73
C LYS A 483 16.50 29.59 11.97
N LYS A 484 16.93 29.59 10.73
CA LYS A 484 16.92 30.76 9.83
C LYS A 484 15.52 31.35 9.70
N SER A 485 14.49 30.53 9.58
CA SER A 485 13.11 30.95 9.43
C SER A 485 12.57 31.61 10.70
N MET A 486 12.86 31.03 11.87
CA MET A 486 12.43 31.59 13.15
C MET A 486 13.18 32.88 13.53
N ASP A 487 14.47 32.97 13.23
CA ASP A 487 15.26 34.19 13.43
C ASP A 487 14.67 35.37 12.64
N ARG A 488 14.16 35.14 11.41
CA ARG A 488 13.48 36.20 10.60
C ARG A 488 12.25 36.80 11.27
N ILE A 489 11.57 36.08 12.11
CA ILE A 489 10.36 36.52 12.83
C ILE A 489 10.61 36.74 14.33
N GLY A 490 11.88 36.69 14.77
CA GLY A 490 12.30 36.96 16.12
C GLY A 490 11.92 35.87 17.14
N ILE A 491 11.80 34.61 16.76
CA ILE A 491 11.50 33.51 17.66
C ILE A 491 12.77 32.68 17.91
N ARG A 492 13.13 32.50 19.18
CA ARG A 492 14.23 31.60 19.55
C ARG A 492 13.83 30.14 19.30
N LEU A 493 14.59 29.44 18.46
CA LEU A 493 14.40 28.02 18.22
C LEU A 493 15.32 27.19 19.10
N LYS A 494 14.76 26.15 19.73
CA LYS A 494 15.50 25.07 20.38
C LYS A 494 15.25 23.76 19.65
N VAL A 495 16.33 23.11 19.21
CA VAL A 495 16.24 21.78 18.60
C VAL A 495 16.63 20.72 19.63
N LYS A 496 15.76 19.72 19.81
CA LYS A 496 16.02 18.55 20.65
C LYS A 496 16.13 17.32 19.77
N LYS A 497 17.27 16.64 19.86
CA LYS A 497 17.55 15.41 19.10
C LYS A 497 17.14 14.19 19.89
N ASP A 498 16.43 13.25 19.21
CA ASP A 498 16.06 11.97 19.81
C ASP A 498 15.92 10.90 18.71
N LYS A 499 15.80 9.63 19.10
CA LYS A 499 15.57 8.50 18.20
C LYS A 499 14.10 8.43 17.81
N PHE A 500 13.82 8.02 16.58
CA PHE A 500 12.47 7.95 16.04
C PHE A 500 11.48 7.15 16.92
N PRO A 501 11.80 5.93 17.43
CA PRO A 501 10.88 5.19 18.31
C PRO A 501 10.56 5.93 19.61
N GLU A 502 11.53 6.64 20.19
CA GLU A 502 11.32 7.42 21.41
C GLU A 502 10.44 8.65 21.14
N MET A 503 10.66 9.32 20.00
CA MET A 503 9.80 10.43 19.58
C MET A 503 8.37 9.97 19.33
N LEU A 504 8.16 8.80 18.71
CA LEU A 504 6.81 8.21 18.55
C LEU A 504 6.12 7.96 19.88
N LYS A 505 6.84 7.39 20.85
CA LYS A 505 6.34 7.12 22.20
C LYS A 505 5.96 8.41 22.91
N GLN A 506 6.84 9.40 22.91
CA GLN A 506 6.60 10.71 23.53
C GLN A 506 5.47 11.47 22.80
N GLY A 507 5.37 11.38 21.47
CA GLY A 507 4.32 11.99 20.68
C GLY A 507 2.93 11.44 21.04
N LYS A 508 2.80 10.12 21.22
CA LYS A 508 1.56 9.47 21.70
C LYS A 508 1.15 9.96 23.09
N GLN A 509 2.12 10.34 23.93
CA GLN A 509 1.88 10.87 25.27
C GLN A 509 1.66 12.40 25.28
N CYS A 510 1.57 13.05 24.13
CA CYS A 510 1.49 14.52 24.01
C CYS A 510 2.66 15.25 24.67
N ALA A 511 3.84 14.64 24.73
CA ALA A 511 5.01 15.22 25.42
C ALA A 511 5.98 15.95 24.47
N ILE A 512 5.79 15.86 23.15
CA ILE A 512 6.58 16.58 22.15
C ILE A 512 5.86 17.89 21.76
N PRO A 513 6.52 19.06 21.90
CA PRO A 513 5.92 20.34 21.49
C PRO A 513 5.61 20.39 19.99
N SER A 514 6.57 20.02 19.17
CA SER A 514 6.45 20.06 17.71
C SER A 514 7.49 19.15 17.06
N TRP A 515 7.09 18.48 15.99
CA TRP A 515 7.97 17.59 15.23
C TRP A 515 7.48 17.47 13.78
N ALA A 516 8.42 17.36 12.84
CA ALA A 516 8.12 17.13 11.43
C ALA A 516 7.86 15.63 11.17
N LEU A 517 6.70 15.32 10.63
CA LEU A 517 6.32 13.95 10.28
C LEU A 517 5.94 13.84 8.80
N GLY A 518 6.09 12.64 8.27
CA GLY A 518 5.49 12.23 7.01
C GLY A 518 4.51 11.09 7.25
N TRP A 519 3.38 11.14 6.56
CA TRP A 519 2.43 10.05 6.51
C TRP A 519 2.35 9.52 5.09
N THR A 520 2.55 8.23 4.91
CA THR A 520 2.71 7.61 3.59
C THR A 520 1.62 6.60 3.30
N ARG A 521 1.36 6.36 1.99
CA ARG A 521 0.42 5.34 1.51
C ARG A 521 -1.02 5.51 2.01
N SER A 522 -1.44 6.75 2.18
CA SER A 522 -2.86 7.02 2.39
C SER A 522 -3.64 6.63 1.14
N SER A 523 -4.61 5.75 1.27
CA SER A 523 -5.48 5.36 0.17
C SER A 523 -6.67 6.31 0.00
N GLU A 524 -7.03 7.02 1.07
CA GLU A 524 -8.24 7.85 1.16
C GLU A 524 -8.00 9.11 2.01
N ALA A 525 -8.82 10.13 1.77
CA ALA A 525 -8.75 11.39 2.51
C ALA A 525 -8.94 11.22 4.02
N GLU A 526 -9.85 10.34 4.44
CA GLU A 526 -10.13 10.07 5.86
C GLU A 526 -8.91 9.60 6.63
N PHE A 527 -8.03 8.87 5.97
CA PHE A 527 -6.83 8.34 6.62
C PHE A 527 -5.93 9.46 7.14
N VAL A 528 -5.77 10.54 6.37
CA VAL A 528 -4.98 11.69 6.80
C VAL A 528 -5.79 12.64 7.69
N MET A 529 -7.10 12.77 7.49
CA MET A 529 -7.95 13.58 8.37
C MET A 529 -8.08 12.99 9.77
N LYS A 530 -8.01 11.65 9.90
CA LYS A 530 -8.00 10.93 11.19
C LYS A 530 -6.84 11.37 12.11
N LEU A 531 -5.74 11.89 11.54
CA LEU A 531 -4.57 12.36 12.32
C LEU A 531 -4.88 13.54 13.26
N LEU A 532 -6.02 14.22 13.09
CA LEU A 532 -6.48 15.31 13.95
C LEU A 532 -7.80 15.01 14.66
N TYR A 533 -8.34 13.80 14.51
CA TYR A 533 -9.55 13.36 15.20
C TYR A 533 -9.27 13.14 16.69
N SER A 534 -10.08 13.72 17.60
CA SER A 534 -9.79 13.72 19.03
C SER A 534 -9.70 12.32 19.64
N LYS A 535 -10.53 11.37 19.16
CA LYS A 535 -10.50 9.98 19.63
C LYS A 535 -9.23 9.20 19.26
N THR A 536 -8.36 9.78 18.45
CA THR A 536 -7.06 9.19 18.10
C THR A 536 -5.87 9.80 18.86
N ILE A 537 -6.12 10.65 19.84
CA ILE A 537 -5.11 11.08 20.83
C ILE A 537 -4.58 9.86 21.58
N GLY A 538 -3.28 9.80 21.78
CA GLY A 538 -2.60 8.61 22.31
C GLY A 538 -2.28 7.55 21.24
N GLN A 539 -2.76 7.75 20.00
CA GLN A 539 -2.46 6.90 18.84
C GLN A 539 -1.71 7.69 17.77
N ASN A 540 -2.42 8.32 16.84
CA ASN A 540 -1.85 9.02 15.67
C ASN A 540 -2.06 10.54 15.69
N ASN A 541 -2.91 11.07 16.58
CA ASN A 541 -3.10 12.50 16.78
C ASN A 541 -2.01 13.04 17.73
N TYR A 542 -0.80 13.23 17.20
CA TYR A 542 0.35 13.75 17.95
C TYR A 542 0.24 15.25 18.29
N ALA A 543 -0.60 15.98 17.56
CA ALA A 543 -0.92 17.36 17.88
C ALA A 543 -1.79 17.48 19.13
N CYS A 544 -2.34 16.37 19.60
CA CYS A 544 -3.31 16.31 20.72
C CYS A 544 -4.44 17.34 20.57
N PHE A 545 -4.86 17.49 19.30
CA PHE A 545 -5.89 18.44 18.90
C PHE A 545 -7.27 17.91 19.28
N GLU A 546 -8.05 18.73 19.96
CA GLU A 546 -9.43 18.47 20.34
C GLU A 546 -10.31 19.60 19.83
N ASN A 547 -11.26 19.29 18.95
CA ASN A 547 -12.19 20.28 18.41
C ASN A 547 -13.50 19.58 18.00
N ALA A 548 -14.59 19.91 18.66
CA ALA A 548 -15.88 19.26 18.45
C ALA A 548 -16.42 19.47 17.01
N GLU A 549 -16.18 20.65 16.39
CA GLU A 549 -16.59 20.94 15.01
C GLU A 549 -15.77 20.07 14.02
N TYR A 550 -14.47 19.90 14.28
CA TYR A 550 -13.62 19.01 13.49
C TYR A 550 -14.10 17.56 13.58
N ASP A 551 -14.35 17.09 14.80
CA ASP A 551 -14.82 15.72 15.06
C ASP A 551 -16.16 15.44 14.37
N ALA A 552 -17.10 16.37 14.45
CA ALA A 552 -18.40 16.24 13.78
C ALA A 552 -18.27 16.20 12.25
N ASN A 553 -17.40 17.06 11.66
CA ASN A 553 -17.11 17.03 10.23
C ASN A 553 -16.39 15.74 9.81
N PHE A 554 -15.48 15.22 10.63
CA PHE A 554 -14.79 13.96 10.36
C PHE A 554 -15.77 12.76 10.36
N GLU A 555 -16.67 12.69 11.35
CA GLU A 555 -17.72 11.66 11.40
C GLU A 555 -18.68 11.76 10.21
N LYS A 556 -18.99 12.99 9.76
CA LYS A 556 -19.78 13.21 8.54
C LYS A 556 -19.02 12.75 7.29
N LEU A 557 -17.72 13.07 7.18
CA LEU A 557 -16.85 12.67 6.05
C LEU A 557 -16.87 11.16 5.80
N LYS A 558 -16.80 10.36 6.88
CA LYS A 558 -16.79 8.89 6.81
C LYS A 558 -18.02 8.28 6.13
N ARG A 559 -19.13 8.99 6.14
CA ARG A 559 -20.44 8.49 5.66
C ARG A 559 -20.82 9.01 4.28
N LEU A 560 -20.21 10.12 3.83
CA LEU A 560 -20.58 10.76 2.57
C LEU A 560 -19.99 10.04 1.36
N PRO A 561 -20.80 9.82 0.31
CA PRO A 561 -20.28 9.38 -0.99
C PRO A 561 -19.42 10.48 -1.62
N ASP A 562 -18.65 10.14 -2.67
CA ASP A 562 -17.93 11.14 -3.45
C ASP A 562 -18.91 12.14 -4.06
N GLY A 563 -18.50 13.41 -4.05
CA GLY A 563 -19.31 14.49 -4.59
C GLY A 563 -19.09 15.83 -3.88
N PRO A 564 -19.83 16.86 -4.31
CA PRO A 564 -19.63 18.23 -3.84
C PRO A 564 -19.81 18.40 -2.32
N GLU A 565 -20.73 17.66 -1.71
CA GLU A 565 -20.95 17.74 -0.27
C GLU A 565 -19.76 17.19 0.52
N ARG A 566 -19.18 16.07 0.08
CA ARG A 566 -17.96 15.52 0.67
C ARG A 566 -16.77 16.48 0.52
N THR A 567 -16.59 17.07 -0.65
CA THR A 567 -15.57 18.09 -0.89
C THR A 567 -15.73 19.28 0.06
N LYS A 568 -16.96 19.76 0.26
CA LYS A 568 -17.25 20.84 1.21
C LYS A 568 -16.86 20.47 2.65
N VAL A 569 -17.14 19.24 3.08
CA VAL A 569 -16.74 18.78 4.41
C VAL A 569 -15.22 18.69 4.54
N LEU A 570 -14.51 18.22 3.52
CA LEU A 570 -13.04 18.22 3.49
C LEU A 570 -12.48 19.65 3.61
N HIS A 571 -13.03 20.61 2.86
CA HIS A 571 -12.63 22.00 2.95
C HIS A 571 -12.86 22.59 4.35
N ASN A 572 -13.97 22.23 5.03
CA ASN A 572 -14.18 22.65 6.41
C ASN A 572 -13.13 22.07 7.36
N LEU A 573 -12.74 20.81 7.20
CA LEU A 573 -11.68 20.19 7.99
C LEU A 573 -10.32 20.88 7.77
N TYR A 574 -9.98 21.22 6.51
CA TYR A 574 -8.76 21.97 6.19
C TYR A 574 -8.81 23.37 6.81
N ARG A 575 -9.94 24.07 6.70
CA ARG A 575 -10.13 25.40 7.30
C ARG A 575 -9.94 25.37 8.83
N LEU A 576 -10.52 24.40 9.51
CA LEU A 576 -10.38 24.26 10.97
C LEU A 576 -8.94 23.99 11.39
N MET A 577 -8.22 23.16 10.64
CA MET A 577 -6.79 22.90 10.84
C MET A 577 -5.95 24.20 10.67
N GLU A 578 -6.20 24.94 9.60
CA GLU A 578 -5.43 26.14 9.24
C GLU A 578 -5.73 27.31 10.18
N VAL A 579 -7.00 27.56 10.51
CA VAL A 579 -7.41 28.63 11.42
C VAL A 579 -6.80 28.41 12.81
N ASN A 580 -6.79 27.21 13.31
CA ASN A 580 -6.21 26.86 14.61
C ASN A 580 -4.66 26.72 14.56
N GLY A 581 -4.06 26.74 13.37
CA GLY A 581 -2.61 26.56 13.20
C GLY A 581 -2.10 25.24 13.75
N VAL A 582 -2.83 24.15 13.52
CA VAL A 582 -2.52 22.83 14.12
C VAL A 582 -1.37 22.14 13.40
N LEU A 583 -1.35 22.25 12.07
CA LEU A 583 -0.31 21.69 11.21
C LEU A 583 0.25 22.76 10.27
N GLY A 584 1.57 22.80 10.15
CA GLY A 584 2.26 23.46 9.06
C GLY A 584 2.52 22.46 7.94
N LEU A 585 1.75 22.53 6.85
CA LEU A 585 1.94 21.67 5.71
C LEU A 585 3.25 22.00 5.00
N SER A 586 4.01 20.97 4.61
CA SER A 586 5.23 21.12 3.82
C SER A 586 4.99 20.65 2.39
N SER A 587 5.11 19.37 2.13
CA SER A 587 5.18 18.87 0.76
C SER A 587 4.70 17.43 0.63
N THR A 588 4.39 17.07 -0.61
CA THR A 588 4.22 15.71 -1.09
C THR A 588 5.45 15.33 -1.92
N GLY A 589 6.02 14.15 -1.70
CA GLY A 589 7.24 13.71 -2.38
C GLY A 589 7.03 13.42 -3.86
N ILE A 590 8.06 13.64 -4.66
CA ILE A 590 8.22 13.10 -6.00
C ILE A 590 9.28 12.02 -5.93
N ALA A 591 8.95 10.79 -6.32
CA ALA A 591 9.94 9.76 -6.51
C ALA A 591 10.40 9.71 -7.96
N THR A 592 11.71 9.80 -8.15
CA THR A 592 12.36 9.59 -9.45
C THR A 592 12.91 8.17 -9.47
N ARG A 593 12.45 7.37 -10.43
CA ARG A 593 12.87 5.98 -10.62
C ARG A 593 13.49 5.83 -11.99
N LEU A 594 14.60 5.09 -12.05
CA LEU A 594 15.27 4.74 -13.28
C LEU A 594 15.17 3.25 -13.51
N SER A 595 15.00 2.85 -14.76
CA SER A 595 15.05 1.46 -15.20
C SER A 595 15.94 1.31 -16.42
N HIS A 596 16.70 0.20 -16.50
CA HIS A 596 17.46 -0.10 -17.69
C HIS A 596 16.55 -0.40 -18.88
N GLN A 597 17.07 -0.22 -20.11
CA GLN A 597 16.32 -0.39 -21.36
C GLN A 597 15.62 -1.76 -21.47
N ARG A 598 16.20 -2.80 -20.88
CA ARG A 598 15.62 -4.16 -20.90
C ARG A 598 14.29 -4.29 -20.13
N VAL A 599 13.92 -3.31 -19.28
CA VAL A 599 12.65 -3.29 -18.57
C VAL A 599 11.61 -2.54 -19.40
N GLU A 600 10.58 -3.24 -19.83
CA GLU A 600 9.53 -2.71 -20.69
C GLU A 600 8.24 -2.45 -19.88
N GLY A 601 7.61 -1.32 -20.12
CA GLY A 601 6.36 -0.97 -19.45
C GLY A 601 6.51 -0.60 -17.97
N TYR A 602 7.72 -0.25 -17.52
CA TYR A 602 7.97 0.10 -16.11
C TYR A 602 7.17 1.31 -15.67
N ARG A 603 6.41 1.09 -14.63
CA ARG A 603 5.61 2.06 -13.91
C ARG A 603 5.58 1.73 -12.42
N LYS A 604 5.38 2.71 -11.58
CA LYS A 604 5.11 2.49 -10.15
C LYS A 604 3.71 2.95 -9.80
N HIS A 605 2.86 2.02 -9.39
CA HIS A 605 1.56 2.37 -8.83
C HIS A 605 1.72 2.91 -7.40
N PRO A 606 0.99 3.96 -6.99
CA PRO A 606 1.14 4.56 -5.66
C PRO A 606 0.80 3.58 -4.52
N LEU A 607 -0.12 2.65 -4.72
CA LEU A 607 -0.65 1.78 -3.67
C LEU A 607 -0.38 0.28 -3.89
N ILE A 608 -0.26 -0.21 -5.14
CA ILE A 608 0.00 -1.63 -5.42
C ILE A 608 1.45 -1.98 -5.04
N LEU A 609 1.59 -3.12 -4.37
CA LEU A 609 2.86 -3.75 -4.02
C LEU A 609 3.13 -4.94 -4.95
N GLY A 610 4.40 -5.33 -5.11
CA GLY A 610 4.76 -6.45 -5.99
C GLY A 610 4.41 -6.19 -7.45
N ASP A 611 4.61 -4.98 -7.92
CA ASP A 611 4.16 -4.44 -9.21
C ASP A 611 4.86 -5.04 -10.45
N TRP A 612 5.87 -5.87 -10.26
CA TRP A 612 6.56 -6.57 -11.36
C TRP A 612 5.70 -7.56 -12.14
N ILE A 613 4.49 -7.83 -11.70
CA ILE A 613 3.51 -8.61 -12.48
C ILE A 613 2.92 -7.84 -13.66
N TYR A 614 3.11 -6.52 -13.72
CA TYR A 614 2.48 -5.63 -14.72
C TYR A 614 3.45 -5.15 -15.80
N TYR A 615 4.75 -5.40 -15.67
CA TYR A 615 5.73 -5.04 -16.71
C TYR A 615 6.57 -6.23 -17.14
N ASP A 616 7.29 -6.09 -18.24
CA ASP A 616 8.08 -7.14 -18.86
C ASP A 616 9.57 -6.84 -18.75
N ILE A 617 10.39 -7.84 -18.99
CA ILE A 617 11.85 -7.69 -19.07
C ILE A 617 12.39 -8.55 -20.20
N GLN A 618 13.31 -8.00 -20.96
CA GLN A 618 14.04 -8.75 -21.97
C GLN A 618 15.01 -9.73 -21.29
N LYS A 619 15.27 -10.87 -21.92
CA LYS A 619 16.29 -11.81 -21.46
C LYS A 619 17.66 -11.14 -21.41
N PRO A 620 18.55 -11.59 -20.55
CA PRO A 620 19.90 -11.07 -20.44
C PRO A 620 20.69 -11.10 -21.74
#